data_d5e166d81aefca0c3186be13f989a838
#
_entry.id   d5e166d81aefca0c3186be13f989a838
#
_cell.length_a   1.000
_cell.length_b   1.000
_cell.length_c   1.000
_cell.angle_alpha   90.00
_cell.angle_beta   90.00
_cell.angle_gamma   90.00
#
_symmetry.space_group_name_H-M   'P 1'
#
loop_
_entity.id
_entity.type
_entity.pdbx_description
1 polymer ?
#
loop_
_entity_poly.entity_id
_entity_poly.type
_entity_poly.pdbx_seq_one_letter_code
_entity_poly.pdbx_strand_id
1 'polypeptide(L)'
;MSSRAGVVLAAVYDLRTGQTWHLGQGQPQDEASVVKLDVLETLLAERGRSGTELSTSVRSLVGQMIEDSDNDAATSLWYEVGGAASIRSFNSAAGLADTVPSSCVNCPGFPWPGWGLTTTVPGDQLDLLRALVEPNSLLTSAERSYALSLMENVTPDQRWGVSGGVPAQATVALKNGWLPLDSADNDWQINSVGWISGGGRDYLMAVLTTGNPTEQYGIDTIDQLAAMVWNDMA
;
A
#
# COMPACT_ATOMS: atom_id res chain seq x y z
N MET A 1 13.21 13.56 -13.17
CA MET A 1 12.94 13.47 -11.73
C MET A 1 13.65 14.56 -10.92
N SER A 2 14.85 15.01 -11.30
CA SER A 2 15.63 16.02 -10.55
C SER A 2 15.00 17.43 -10.44
N SER A 3 13.84 17.67 -11.03
CA SER A 3 13.11 18.94 -10.98
C SER A 3 11.80 18.88 -10.19
N ARG A 4 11.48 17.73 -9.57
CA ARG A 4 10.26 17.60 -8.76
C ARG A 4 10.50 18.14 -7.35
N ALA A 5 9.49 18.82 -6.79
CA ALA A 5 9.48 19.22 -5.39
C ALA A 5 9.26 18.01 -4.48
N GLY A 6 9.69 18.13 -3.24
CA GLY A 6 9.51 17.09 -2.22
C GLY A 6 10.51 15.93 -2.34
N VAL A 7 10.23 14.87 -1.59
CA VAL A 7 11.03 13.64 -1.56
C VAL A 7 10.26 12.53 -2.25
N VAL A 8 10.93 11.79 -3.13
CA VAL A 8 10.39 10.61 -3.80
C VAL A 8 11.25 9.42 -3.43
N LEU A 9 10.65 8.42 -2.81
CA LEU A 9 11.26 7.12 -2.53
C LEU A 9 10.49 6.06 -3.31
N ALA A 10 11.19 5.18 -4.01
CA ALA A 10 10.54 4.11 -4.73
C ALA A 10 11.38 2.83 -4.72
N ALA A 11 10.70 1.71 -4.83
CA ALA A 11 11.31 0.42 -5.09
C ALA A 11 10.48 -0.37 -6.11
N VAL A 12 11.17 -1.15 -6.94
CA VAL A 12 10.56 -2.03 -7.94
C VAL A 12 11.23 -3.41 -7.81
N TYR A 13 10.42 -4.47 -7.80
CA TYR A 13 10.89 -5.85 -7.76
C TYR A 13 10.34 -6.61 -8.97
N ASP A 14 11.21 -7.10 -9.85
CA ASP A 14 10.83 -7.95 -10.99
C ASP A 14 10.67 -9.40 -10.53
N LEU A 15 9.44 -9.89 -10.53
CA LEU A 15 9.08 -11.25 -10.14
C LEU A 15 9.68 -12.33 -11.09
N ARG A 16 10.03 -11.96 -12.33
CA ARG A 16 10.60 -12.89 -13.32
C ARG A 16 12.10 -13.11 -13.10
N THR A 17 12.81 -12.07 -12.63
CA THR A 17 14.28 -12.10 -12.51
C THR A 17 14.76 -12.08 -11.07
N GLY A 18 13.90 -11.67 -10.12
CA GLY A 18 14.26 -11.47 -8.72
C GLY A 18 15.11 -10.21 -8.48
N GLN A 19 15.22 -9.32 -9.47
CA GLN A 19 15.98 -8.07 -9.31
C GLN A 19 15.15 -7.00 -8.63
N THR A 20 15.80 -6.21 -7.78
CA THR A 20 15.22 -5.05 -7.10
C THR A 20 15.97 -3.78 -7.48
N TRP A 21 15.22 -2.72 -7.76
CA TRP A 21 15.76 -1.38 -7.98
C TRP A 21 15.16 -0.41 -6.94
N HIS A 22 15.97 0.55 -6.52
CA HIS A 22 15.57 1.58 -5.58
C HIS A 22 15.85 2.97 -6.15
N LEU A 23 14.94 3.90 -5.90
CA LEU A 23 15.08 5.32 -6.21
C LEU A 23 14.94 6.14 -4.93
N GLY A 24 15.86 7.10 -4.76
CA GLY A 24 15.88 8.01 -3.63
C GLY A 24 16.50 7.40 -2.38
N GLN A 25 16.79 8.28 -1.43
CA GLN A 25 17.20 7.96 -0.07
C GLN A 25 16.49 8.92 0.87
N GLY A 26 15.98 8.42 1.98
CA GLY A 26 15.25 9.24 2.95
C GLY A 26 14.87 8.47 4.19
N GLN A 27 14.20 9.16 5.09
CA GLN A 27 13.62 8.56 6.29
C GLN A 27 12.33 7.81 5.92
N PRO A 28 11.90 6.85 6.74
CA PRO A 28 10.57 6.27 6.60
C PRO A 28 9.50 7.36 6.50
N GLN A 29 8.46 7.10 5.70
CA GLN A 29 7.39 8.04 5.44
C GLN A 29 6.04 7.49 5.92
N ASP A 30 5.09 8.37 6.24
CA ASP A 30 3.75 7.98 6.62
C ASP A 30 3.05 7.24 5.47
N GLU A 31 2.39 6.14 5.79
CA GLU A 31 1.71 5.30 4.80
C GLU A 31 0.43 5.92 4.24
N ALA A 32 -0.22 6.78 5.03
CA ALA A 32 -1.59 7.18 4.77
C ALA A 32 -2.47 5.91 4.58
N SER A 33 -3.34 5.87 3.56
CA SER A 33 -4.22 4.73 3.33
C SER A 33 -3.55 3.46 2.77
N VAL A 34 -2.24 3.48 2.48
CA VAL A 34 -1.53 2.25 2.11
C VAL A 34 -1.51 1.25 3.26
N VAL A 35 -1.47 1.71 4.52
CA VAL A 35 -1.55 0.87 5.74
C VAL A 35 -2.79 -0.05 5.78
N LYS A 36 -3.83 0.25 5.01
CA LYS A 36 -5.02 -0.61 4.90
C LYS A 36 -4.67 -1.99 4.34
N LEU A 37 -3.57 -2.10 3.59
CA LEU A 37 -3.04 -3.37 3.15
C LEU A 37 -2.46 -4.19 4.32
N ASP A 38 -1.70 -3.55 5.22
CA ASP A 38 -1.23 -4.18 6.46
C ASP A 38 -2.40 -4.69 7.33
N VAL A 39 -3.46 -3.88 7.47
CA VAL A 39 -4.67 -4.27 8.20
C VAL A 39 -5.32 -5.48 7.56
N LEU A 40 -5.47 -5.48 6.23
CA LEU A 40 -6.05 -6.60 5.48
C LEU A 40 -5.25 -7.88 5.67
N GLU A 41 -3.94 -7.83 5.46
CA GLU A 41 -3.08 -9.02 5.54
C GLU A 41 -3.00 -9.55 6.96
N THR A 42 -2.94 -8.67 7.97
CA THR A 42 -3.03 -9.06 9.37
C THR A 42 -4.33 -9.79 9.67
N LEU A 43 -5.47 -9.25 9.22
CA LEU A 43 -6.79 -9.87 9.39
C LEU A 43 -6.86 -11.27 8.75
N LEU A 44 -6.42 -11.37 7.50
CA LEU A 44 -6.43 -12.64 6.75
C LEU A 44 -5.53 -13.69 7.44
N ALA A 45 -4.31 -13.31 7.83
CA ALA A 45 -3.39 -14.21 8.51
C ALA A 45 -3.94 -14.69 9.87
N GLU A 46 -4.63 -13.84 10.63
CA GLU A 46 -5.26 -14.23 11.88
C GLU A 46 -6.42 -15.20 11.67
N ARG A 47 -7.26 -14.96 10.66
CA ARG A 47 -8.38 -15.83 10.30
C ARG A 47 -7.89 -17.17 9.78
N GLY A 48 -6.87 -17.19 8.93
CA GLY A 48 -6.24 -18.43 8.43
C GLY A 48 -5.69 -19.27 9.56
N ARG A 49 -4.95 -18.69 10.51
CA ARG A 49 -4.40 -19.40 11.67
C ARG A 49 -5.47 -19.96 12.60
N SER A 50 -6.58 -19.24 12.77
CA SER A 50 -7.71 -19.70 13.61
C SER A 50 -8.65 -20.67 12.89
N GLY A 51 -8.51 -20.84 11.58
CA GLY A 51 -9.45 -21.60 10.73
C GLY A 51 -10.86 -20.98 10.68
N THR A 52 -10.96 -19.66 10.91
CA THR A 52 -12.23 -18.94 10.97
C THR A 52 -12.43 -18.13 9.70
N GLU A 53 -13.55 -18.34 9.00
CA GLU A 53 -13.89 -17.54 7.83
C GLU A 53 -14.31 -16.10 8.20
N LEU A 54 -14.08 -15.18 7.29
CA LEU A 54 -14.61 -13.82 7.39
C LEU A 54 -16.15 -13.86 7.30
N SER A 55 -16.84 -13.26 8.26
CA SER A 55 -18.29 -13.07 8.19
C SER A 55 -18.67 -12.14 7.03
N THR A 56 -19.94 -12.19 6.60
CA THR A 56 -20.43 -11.29 5.52
C THR A 56 -20.23 -9.82 5.85
N SER A 57 -20.42 -9.42 7.12
CA SER A 57 -20.21 -8.04 7.56
C SER A 57 -18.74 -7.62 7.48
N VAL A 58 -17.82 -8.49 7.91
CA VAL A 58 -16.37 -8.22 7.82
C VAL A 58 -15.94 -8.17 6.35
N ARG A 59 -16.41 -9.05 5.49
CA ARG A 59 -16.13 -8.99 4.04
C ARG A 59 -16.59 -7.67 3.42
N SER A 60 -17.77 -7.15 3.83
CA SER A 60 -18.25 -5.85 3.36
C SER A 60 -17.33 -4.70 3.80
N LEU A 61 -16.89 -4.70 5.06
CA LEU A 61 -15.94 -3.69 5.55
C LEU A 61 -14.59 -3.78 4.82
N VAL A 62 -14.10 -5.00 4.57
CA VAL A 62 -12.86 -5.22 3.83
C VAL A 62 -12.94 -4.68 2.41
N GLY A 63 -14.06 -4.91 1.71
CA GLY A 63 -14.32 -4.33 0.39
C GLY A 63 -14.27 -2.80 0.42
N GLN A 64 -15.06 -2.17 1.30
CA GLN A 64 -15.07 -0.72 1.48
C GLN A 64 -13.68 -0.15 1.81
N MET A 65 -12.94 -0.83 2.71
CA MET A 65 -11.60 -0.39 3.10
C MET A 65 -10.61 -0.41 1.93
N ILE A 66 -10.63 -1.42 1.08
CA ILE A 66 -9.64 -1.59 0.00
C ILE A 66 -10.09 -0.92 -1.29
N GLU A 67 -11.33 -1.19 -1.74
CA GLU A 67 -11.83 -0.74 -3.04
C GLU A 67 -12.16 0.76 -3.05
N ASP A 68 -12.82 1.27 -1.99
CA ASP A 68 -13.21 2.68 -1.84
C ASP A 68 -12.22 3.48 -0.97
N SER A 69 -11.27 2.80 -0.33
CA SER A 69 -10.39 3.40 0.67
C SER A 69 -11.14 4.03 1.85
N ASP A 70 -12.27 3.44 2.26
CA ASP A 70 -13.11 3.96 3.34
C ASP A 70 -12.38 3.96 4.70
N ASN A 71 -12.45 5.09 5.43
CA ASN A 71 -11.73 5.27 6.68
C ASN A 71 -12.47 4.72 7.91
N ASP A 72 -13.80 4.69 7.87
CA ASP A 72 -14.61 4.15 8.98
C ASP A 72 -14.52 2.61 8.97
N ALA A 73 -14.54 2.01 7.78
CA ALA A 73 -14.27 0.59 7.59
C ALA A 73 -12.84 0.24 8.05
N ALA A 74 -11.84 1.02 7.66
CA ALA A 74 -10.46 0.84 8.10
C ALA A 74 -10.32 0.92 9.62
N THR A 75 -10.96 1.90 10.26
CA THR A 75 -10.96 2.07 11.71
C THR A 75 -11.60 0.87 12.41
N SER A 76 -12.73 0.40 11.89
CA SER A 76 -13.42 -0.77 12.44
C SER A 76 -12.55 -2.03 12.38
N LEU A 77 -11.91 -2.27 11.24
CA LEU A 77 -11.03 -3.42 11.03
C LEU A 77 -9.71 -3.29 11.79
N TRP A 78 -9.17 -2.09 11.93
CA TRP A 78 -7.98 -1.83 12.74
C TRP A 78 -8.20 -2.22 14.20
N TYR A 79 -9.38 -1.88 14.77
CA TYR A 79 -9.73 -2.35 16.12
C TYR A 79 -9.98 -3.85 16.17
N GLU A 80 -10.62 -4.43 15.14
CA GLU A 80 -10.92 -5.87 15.09
C GLU A 80 -9.65 -6.72 15.09
N VAL A 81 -8.59 -6.30 14.40
CA VAL A 81 -7.28 -7.00 14.39
C VAL A 81 -6.45 -6.73 15.64
N GLY A 82 -6.87 -5.87 16.56
CA GLY A 82 -6.12 -5.54 17.77
C GLY A 82 -5.13 -4.37 17.61
N GLY A 83 -5.30 -3.55 16.59
CA GLY A 83 -4.57 -2.31 16.37
C GLY A 83 -3.08 -2.50 16.08
N ALA A 84 -2.30 -1.49 16.41
CA ALA A 84 -0.85 -1.44 16.11
C ALA A 84 -0.05 -2.65 16.62
N ALA A 85 -0.48 -3.29 17.70
CA ALA A 85 0.26 -4.41 18.27
C ALA A 85 0.19 -5.66 17.38
N SER A 86 -0.99 -5.99 16.86
CA SER A 86 -1.18 -7.13 15.96
C SER A 86 -0.55 -6.88 14.59
N ILE A 87 -0.70 -5.66 14.06
CA ILE A 87 -0.06 -5.26 12.81
C ILE A 87 1.46 -5.38 12.95
N ARG A 88 2.07 -4.88 14.03
CA ARG A 88 3.50 -5.05 14.28
C ARG A 88 3.92 -6.52 14.33
N SER A 89 3.10 -7.37 14.93
CA SER A 89 3.40 -8.80 15.00
C SER A 89 3.37 -9.45 13.62
N PHE A 90 2.40 -9.09 12.78
CA PHE A 90 2.32 -9.54 11.40
C PHE A 90 3.51 -9.02 10.59
N ASN A 91 3.80 -7.73 10.64
CA ASN A 91 4.90 -7.09 9.91
C ASN A 91 6.25 -7.73 10.27
N SER A 92 6.48 -8.01 11.56
CA SER A 92 7.68 -8.73 11.98
C SER A 92 7.77 -10.14 11.40
N ALA A 93 6.65 -10.85 11.29
CA ALA A 93 6.61 -12.19 10.68
C ALA A 93 6.76 -12.14 9.14
N ALA A 94 6.34 -11.04 8.51
CA ALA A 94 6.49 -10.78 7.09
C ALA A 94 7.86 -10.21 6.71
N GLY A 95 8.68 -9.83 7.70
CA GLY A 95 10.03 -9.30 7.46
C GLY A 95 10.11 -7.78 7.28
N LEU A 96 9.03 -7.04 7.55
CA LEU A 96 8.99 -5.58 7.46
C LEU A 96 9.77 -4.98 8.65
N ALA A 97 11.03 -4.65 8.44
CA ALA A 97 11.94 -4.22 9.50
C ALA A 97 11.84 -2.73 9.84
N ASP A 98 11.48 -1.92 8.84
CA ASP A 98 11.45 -0.45 8.93
C ASP A 98 10.01 0.11 8.93
N THR A 99 8.99 -0.77 9.02
CA THR A 99 7.59 -0.38 9.14
C THR A 99 7.18 -0.33 10.61
N VAL A 100 6.77 0.86 11.07
CA VAL A 100 6.40 1.10 12.47
C VAL A 100 4.92 1.48 12.57
N PRO A 101 4.04 0.52 12.93
CA PRO A 101 2.62 0.79 13.12
C PRO A 101 2.36 1.85 14.18
N SER A 102 1.58 2.86 13.83
CA SER A 102 1.22 3.95 14.75
C SER A 102 0.30 3.44 15.86
N SER A 103 0.65 3.75 17.10
CA SER A 103 -0.16 3.45 18.29
C SER A 103 -1.01 4.64 18.77
N CYS A 104 -1.02 5.73 18.05
CA CYS A 104 -1.78 6.92 18.40
C CYS A 104 -3.28 6.66 18.19
N VAL A 105 -4.07 6.76 19.25
CA VAL A 105 -5.54 6.55 19.20
C VAL A 105 -6.29 7.89 19.04
N ASN A 106 -5.82 8.94 19.70
CA ASN A 106 -6.40 10.29 19.63
C ASN A 106 -5.35 11.26 19.09
N CYS A 107 -5.12 11.18 17.79
CA CYS A 107 -4.09 11.97 17.15
C CYS A 107 -4.59 13.39 16.86
N PRO A 108 -3.84 14.44 17.24
CA PRO A 108 -4.19 15.80 16.85
C PRO A 108 -4.35 15.92 15.34
N GLY A 109 -5.44 16.54 14.89
CA GLY A 109 -5.72 16.73 13.46
C GLY A 109 -6.35 15.54 12.75
N PHE A 110 -6.52 14.39 13.44
CA PHE A 110 -7.15 13.18 12.85
C PHE A 110 -8.46 12.84 13.56
N PRO A 111 -9.56 12.66 12.81
CA PRO A 111 -10.83 12.18 13.38
C PRO A 111 -10.83 10.66 13.64
N TRP A 112 -9.83 9.95 13.17
CA TRP A 112 -9.64 8.50 13.34
C TRP A 112 -8.41 8.20 14.19
N PRO A 113 -8.24 6.96 14.70
CA PRO A 113 -6.95 6.51 15.20
C PRO A 113 -5.86 6.73 14.15
N GLY A 114 -4.65 7.05 14.59
CA GLY A 114 -3.57 7.44 13.67
C GLY A 114 -2.96 6.29 12.87
N TRP A 115 -3.76 5.29 12.46
CA TRP A 115 -3.26 4.19 11.63
C TRP A 115 -2.56 4.69 10.36
N GLY A 116 -3.04 5.77 9.74
CA GLY A 116 -2.41 6.39 8.57
C GLY A 116 -1.06 7.06 8.83
N LEU A 117 -0.69 7.25 10.11
CA LEU A 117 0.64 7.73 10.56
C LEU A 117 1.61 6.56 10.83
N THR A 118 1.28 5.35 10.43
CA THR A 118 2.23 4.25 10.33
C THR A 118 3.32 4.65 9.38
N THR A 119 4.59 4.50 9.79
CA THR A 119 5.73 4.86 8.93
C THR A 119 6.31 3.62 8.27
N THR A 120 6.77 3.76 7.03
CA THR A 120 7.30 2.66 6.22
C THR A 120 8.37 3.12 5.24
N VAL A 121 9.02 2.15 4.58
CA VAL A 121 9.95 2.36 3.47
C VAL A 121 9.48 1.55 2.25
N PRO A 122 9.86 1.95 1.00
CA PRO A 122 9.41 1.22 -0.18
C PRO A 122 9.81 -0.26 -0.20
N GLY A 123 10.94 -0.62 0.42
CA GLY A 123 11.40 -2.01 0.52
C GLY A 123 10.41 -2.89 1.30
N ASP A 124 9.98 -2.44 2.47
CA ASP A 124 8.99 -3.15 3.29
C ASP A 124 7.65 -3.30 2.56
N GLN A 125 7.24 -2.27 1.81
CA GLN A 125 6.03 -2.34 1.00
C GLN A 125 6.15 -3.37 -0.15
N LEU A 126 7.35 -3.57 -0.71
CA LEU A 126 7.57 -4.68 -1.64
C LEU A 126 7.44 -6.04 -0.94
N ASP A 127 7.95 -6.19 0.29
CA ASP A 127 7.85 -7.44 1.04
C ASP A 127 6.39 -7.75 1.42
N LEU A 128 5.59 -6.73 1.77
CA LEU A 128 4.15 -6.85 1.97
C LEU A 128 3.45 -7.35 0.69
N LEU A 129 3.70 -6.70 -0.45
CA LEU A 129 3.16 -7.12 -1.74
C LEU A 129 3.62 -8.53 -2.15
N ARG A 130 4.87 -8.90 -1.85
CA ARG A 130 5.38 -10.27 -2.11
C ARG A 130 4.60 -11.32 -1.32
N ALA A 131 4.19 -11.00 -0.08
CA ALA A 131 3.34 -11.90 0.69
C ALA A 131 2.00 -12.21 0.01
N LEU A 132 1.51 -11.33 -0.86
CA LEU A 132 0.30 -11.56 -1.66
C LEU A 132 0.54 -12.35 -2.95
N VAL A 133 1.68 -12.16 -3.62
CA VAL A 133 1.92 -12.78 -4.94
C VAL A 133 2.74 -14.06 -4.87
N GLU A 134 3.64 -14.20 -3.91
CA GLU A 134 4.49 -15.37 -3.73
C GLU A 134 3.93 -16.34 -2.69
N PRO A 135 4.10 -17.67 -2.86
CA PRO A 135 3.75 -18.64 -1.82
C PRO A 135 4.54 -18.41 -0.53
N ASN A 136 3.87 -18.35 0.61
CA ASN A 136 4.49 -18.17 1.92
C ASN A 136 3.69 -18.90 3.02
N SER A 137 4.15 -18.82 4.26
CA SER A 137 3.51 -19.45 5.42
C SER A 137 2.52 -18.54 6.16
N LEU A 138 2.41 -17.26 5.77
CA LEU A 138 1.55 -16.28 6.44
C LEU A 138 0.13 -16.32 5.90
N LEU A 139 -0.01 -16.44 4.58
CA LEU A 139 -1.27 -16.38 3.86
C LEU A 139 -1.44 -17.62 2.96
N THR A 140 -2.61 -18.21 3.00
CA THR A 140 -3.01 -19.26 2.05
C THR A 140 -3.19 -18.70 0.64
N SER A 141 -3.20 -19.55 -0.38
CA SER A 141 -3.47 -19.11 -1.74
C SER A 141 -4.85 -18.46 -1.91
N ALA A 142 -5.85 -18.92 -1.16
CA ALA A 142 -7.20 -18.35 -1.20
C ALA A 142 -7.24 -16.93 -0.61
N GLU A 143 -6.55 -16.70 0.51
CA GLU A 143 -6.43 -15.38 1.13
C GLU A 143 -5.69 -14.39 0.25
N ARG A 144 -4.57 -14.82 -0.36
CA ARG A 144 -3.82 -14.01 -1.32
C ARG A 144 -4.67 -13.63 -2.54
N SER A 145 -5.36 -14.62 -3.14
CA SER A 145 -6.24 -14.35 -4.29
C SER A 145 -7.39 -13.41 -3.92
N TYR A 146 -7.94 -13.53 -2.72
CA TYR A 146 -8.98 -12.62 -2.23
C TYR A 146 -8.46 -11.19 -2.07
N ALA A 147 -7.31 -11.00 -1.43
CA ALA A 147 -6.70 -9.68 -1.27
C ALA A 147 -6.39 -9.03 -2.63
N LEU A 148 -5.75 -9.78 -3.54
CA LEU A 148 -5.44 -9.28 -4.89
C LEU A 148 -6.72 -8.91 -5.66
N SER A 149 -7.80 -9.72 -5.54
CA SER A 149 -9.05 -9.40 -6.22
C SER A 149 -9.67 -8.07 -5.76
N LEU A 150 -9.55 -7.71 -4.48
CA LEU A 150 -9.98 -6.42 -3.97
C LEU A 150 -9.11 -5.27 -4.52
N MET A 151 -7.80 -5.44 -4.54
CA MET A 151 -6.86 -4.46 -5.07
C MET A 151 -6.99 -4.25 -6.59
N GLU A 152 -7.44 -5.26 -7.33
CA GLU A 152 -7.77 -5.16 -8.76
C GLU A 152 -9.08 -4.39 -9.02
N ASN A 153 -10.01 -4.43 -8.06
CA ASN A 153 -11.34 -3.85 -8.15
C ASN A 153 -11.49 -2.49 -7.47
N VAL A 154 -10.38 -1.80 -7.17
CA VAL A 154 -10.46 -0.42 -6.66
C VAL A 154 -11.31 0.45 -7.59
N THR A 155 -12.08 1.37 -6.99
CA THR A 155 -12.95 2.28 -7.74
C THR A 155 -12.16 3.12 -8.75
N PRO A 156 -12.78 3.58 -9.86
CA PRO A 156 -12.07 4.28 -10.94
C PRO A 156 -11.29 5.51 -10.49
N ASP A 157 -11.77 6.23 -9.50
CA ASP A 157 -11.11 7.39 -8.90
C ASP A 157 -9.89 7.04 -8.04
N GLN A 158 -9.75 5.76 -7.67
CA GLN A 158 -8.57 5.22 -6.98
C GLN A 158 -7.52 4.65 -7.96
N ARG A 159 -7.79 4.59 -9.26
CA ARG A 159 -6.87 3.97 -10.26
C ARG A 159 -5.86 4.97 -10.81
N TRP A 160 -4.95 5.40 -9.96
CA TRP A 160 -3.81 6.25 -10.27
C TRP A 160 -2.53 5.70 -9.63
N GLY A 161 -1.41 6.36 -9.79
CA GLY A 161 -0.15 5.99 -9.17
C GLY A 161 0.57 4.88 -9.92
N VAL A 162 0.80 3.73 -9.29
CA VAL A 162 1.53 2.61 -9.94
C VAL A 162 0.84 2.05 -11.18
N SER A 163 -0.40 2.44 -11.46
CA SER A 163 -1.12 2.14 -12.71
C SER A 163 -0.80 3.11 -13.85
N GLY A 164 -0.06 4.19 -13.59
CA GLY A 164 0.26 5.22 -14.58
C GLY A 164 0.98 4.64 -15.81
N GLY A 165 0.45 4.89 -17.02
CA GLY A 165 1.00 4.40 -18.28
C GLY A 165 0.85 2.90 -18.53
N VAL A 166 0.24 2.15 -17.62
CA VAL A 166 -0.02 0.71 -17.79
C VAL A 166 -1.24 0.52 -18.70
N PRO A 167 -1.14 -0.29 -19.78
CA PRO A 167 -2.28 -0.55 -20.67
C PRO A 167 -3.43 -1.27 -19.96
N ALA A 168 -4.66 -0.99 -20.38
CA ALA A 168 -5.88 -1.57 -19.79
C ALA A 168 -5.96 -3.12 -19.86
N GLN A 169 -5.14 -3.76 -20.72
CA GLN A 169 -5.08 -5.22 -20.85
C GLN A 169 -4.17 -5.88 -19.79
N ALA A 170 -3.36 -5.09 -19.09
CA ALA A 170 -2.55 -5.59 -18.00
C ALA A 170 -3.35 -5.62 -16.70
N THR A 171 -3.04 -6.58 -15.85
CA THR A 171 -3.56 -6.66 -14.48
C THR A 171 -2.82 -5.65 -13.61
N VAL A 172 -3.55 -4.87 -12.84
CA VAL A 172 -3.02 -3.98 -11.82
C VAL A 172 -3.82 -4.16 -10.54
N ALA A 173 -3.18 -4.68 -9.52
CA ALA A 173 -3.68 -4.73 -8.15
C ALA A 173 -2.95 -3.63 -7.35
N LEU A 174 -3.66 -2.63 -6.84
CA LEU A 174 -3.03 -1.47 -6.20
C LEU A 174 -3.72 -1.02 -4.91
N LYS A 175 -2.97 -0.29 -4.09
CA LYS A 175 -3.51 0.51 -3.00
C LYS A 175 -2.81 1.86 -2.97
N ASN A 176 -3.62 2.92 -2.93
CA ASN A 176 -3.16 4.29 -2.83
C ASN A 176 -3.37 4.84 -1.42
N GLY A 177 -2.60 5.88 -1.10
CA GLY A 177 -2.74 6.63 0.14
C GLY A 177 -2.37 8.09 -0.07
N TRP A 178 -3.11 8.99 0.57
CA TRP A 178 -2.83 10.42 0.57
C TRP A 178 -3.19 11.04 1.90
N LEU A 179 -2.44 12.06 2.26
CA LEU A 179 -2.55 12.74 3.53
C LEU A 179 -2.08 14.19 3.39
N PRO A 180 -2.90 15.20 3.72
CA PRO A 180 -2.42 16.56 3.86
C PRO A 180 -1.48 16.61 5.08
N LEU A 181 -0.33 17.26 4.92
CA LEU A 181 0.64 17.43 5.99
C LEU A 181 0.34 18.75 6.73
N ASP A 182 0.45 18.72 8.05
CA ASP A 182 0.41 19.94 8.88
C ASP A 182 1.77 20.65 8.81
N SER A 183 2.07 21.22 7.64
CA SER A 183 3.27 21.98 7.36
C SER A 183 2.94 23.43 7.04
N ALA A 184 3.92 24.32 7.14
CA ALA A 184 3.74 25.73 6.80
C ALA A 184 3.34 25.95 5.31
N ASP A 185 3.67 24.98 4.46
CA ASP A 185 3.44 25.02 3.01
C ASP A 185 2.19 24.24 2.58
N ASN A 186 1.43 23.62 3.51
CA ASN A 186 0.29 22.74 3.24
C ASN A 186 0.59 21.63 2.22
N ASP A 187 1.74 21.02 2.35
CA ASP A 187 2.21 19.95 1.49
C ASP A 187 1.40 18.65 1.66
N TRP A 188 1.62 17.74 0.73
CA TRP A 188 0.93 16.45 0.69
C TRP A 188 1.90 15.27 0.74
N GLN A 189 1.49 14.24 1.47
CA GLN A 189 1.99 12.86 1.36
C GLN A 189 1.15 12.12 0.33
N ILE A 190 1.77 11.55 -0.71
CA ILE A 190 1.08 10.77 -1.75
C ILE A 190 1.84 9.49 -1.99
N ASN A 191 1.16 8.36 -1.85
CA ASN A 191 1.75 7.03 -1.93
C ASN A 191 0.94 6.12 -2.85
N SER A 192 1.64 5.18 -3.50
CA SER A 192 0.99 4.16 -4.31
C SER A 192 1.84 2.89 -4.31
N VAL A 193 1.21 1.75 -4.06
CA VAL A 193 1.87 0.44 -4.08
C VAL A 193 1.02 -0.54 -4.87
N GLY A 194 1.65 -1.52 -5.53
CA GLY A 194 0.89 -2.52 -6.26
C GLY A 194 1.70 -3.56 -7.01
N TRP A 195 0.97 -4.52 -7.53
CA TRP A 195 1.41 -5.57 -8.43
C TRP A 195 0.91 -5.30 -9.84
N ILE A 196 1.80 -5.37 -10.81
CA ILE A 196 1.52 -5.12 -12.23
C ILE A 196 1.96 -6.32 -13.04
N SER A 197 1.04 -6.92 -13.83
CA SER A 197 1.32 -8.10 -14.65
C SER A 197 0.67 -8.01 -16.02
N GLY A 198 1.42 -8.29 -17.07
CA GLY A 198 0.95 -8.31 -18.46
C GLY A 198 1.95 -7.77 -19.45
N GLY A 199 1.73 -8.04 -20.74
CA GLY A 199 2.64 -7.57 -21.80
C GLY A 199 4.08 -8.07 -21.65
N GLY A 200 4.29 -9.24 -21.05
CA GLY A 200 5.62 -9.81 -20.78
C GLY A 200 6.29 -9.27 -19.51
N ARG A 201 5.59 -8.49 -18.70
CA ARG A 201 6.06 -7.90 -17.44
C ARG A 201 5.34 -8.54 -16.27
N ASP A 202 6.02 -8.64 -15.13
CA ASP A 202 5.46 -9.11 -13.86
C ASP A 202 6.31 -8.55 -12.72
N TYR A 203 5.83 -7.50 -12.06
CA TYR A 203 6.61 -6.77 -11.07
C TYR A 203 5.77 -6.13 -9.98
N LEU A 204 6.41 -5.88 -8.86
CA LEU A 204 5.89 -5.09 -7.73
C LEU A 204 6.50 -3.69 -7.78
N MET A 205 5.71 -2.70 -7.41
CA MET A 205 6.16 -1.32 -7.33
C MET A 205 5.60 -0.65 -6.07
N ALA A 206 6.46 0.05 -5.35
CA ALA A 206 6.10 0.87 -4.21
C ALA A 206 6.70 2.26 -4.37
N VAL A 207 5.87 3.30 -4.26
CA VAL A 207 6.29 4.70 -4.36
C VAL A 207 5.70 5.48 -3.19
N LEU A 208 6.58 6.14 -2.44
CA LEU A 208 6.23 7.01 -1.32
C LEU A 208 6.75 8.42 -1.63
N THR A 209 5.88 9.42 -1.52
CA THR A 209 6.28 10.81 -1.79
C THR A 209 5.77 11.76 -0.72
N THR A 210 6.59 12.70 -0.27
CA THR A 210 6.22 13.72 0.71
C THR A 210 6.70 15.11 0.27
N GLY A 211 6.09 16.16 0.81
CA GLY A 211 6.42 17.54 0.43
C GLY A 211 5.90 17.91 -0.96
N ASN A 212 4.81 17.30 -1.40
CA ASN A 212 4.17 17.64 -2.67
C ASN A 212 3.34 18.91 -2.50
N PRO A 213 3.51 19.93 -3.37
CA PRO A 213 2.77 21.20 -3.26
C PRO A 213 1.25 21.06 -3.36
N THR A 214 0.78 20.01 -4.03
CA THR A 214 -0.63 19.64 -4.15
C THR A 214 -0.78 18.13 -4.24
N GLU A 215 -1.97 17.63 -3.91
CA GLU A 215 -2.33 16.21 -4.11
C GLU A 215 -2.07 15.78 -5.56
N GLN A 216 -2.62 16.51 -6.53
CA GLN A 216 -2.47 16.19 -7.96
C GLN A 216 -1.00 16.17 -8.41
N TYR A 217 -0.16 17.06 -7.86
CA TYR A 217 1.27 17.06 -8.18
C TYR A 217 1.95 15.75 -7.77
N GLY A 218 1.60 15.22 -6.58
CA GLY A 218 2.12 13.94 -6.10
C GLY A 218 1.61 12.78 -6.96
N ILE A 219 0.32 12.76 -7.30
CA ILE A 219 -0.27 11.77 -8.21
C ILE A 219 0.46 11.78 -9.55
N ASP A 220 0.59 12.94 -10.21
CA ASP A 220 1.30 13.08 -11.49
C ASP A 220 2.77 12.62 -11.40
N THR A 221 3.40 12.80 -10.25
CA THR A 221 4.78 12.35 -10.02
C THR A 221 4.87 10.83 -10.06
N ILE A 222 3.95 10.15 -9.37
CA ILE A 222 3.92 8.68 -9.32
C ILE A 222 3.50 8.11 -10.66
N ASP A 223 2.47 8.66 -11.32
CA ASP A 223 2.00 8.22 -12.65
C ASP A 223 3.13 8.28 -13.69
N GLN A 224 3.91 9.37 -13.71
CA GLN A 224 5.04 9.50 -14.63
C GLN A 224 6.15 8.49 -14.31
N LEU A 225 6.45 8.25 -13.04
CA LEU A 225 7.43 7.24 -12.64
C LEU A 225 6.97 5.84 -13.04
N ALA A 226 5.71 5.51 -12.79
CA ALA A 226 5.11 4.22 -13.17
C ALA A 226 5.16 3.99 -14.68
N ALA A 227 4.83 5.03 -15.49
CA ALA A 227 4.94 4.96 -16.94
C ALA A 227 6.38 4.70 -17.44
N MET A 228 7.37 5.30 -16.78
CA MET A 228 8.79 5.05 -17.09
C MET A 228 9.16 3.60 -16.76
N VAL A 229 8.81 3.13 -15.55
CA VAL A 229 9.07 1.74 -15.12
C VAL A 229 8.41 0.75 -16.08
N TRP A 230 7.12 0.96 -16.42
CA TRP A 230 6.42 0.09 -17.39
C TRP A 230 7.18 -0.02 -18.73
N ASN A 231 7.72 1.07 -19.24
CA ASN A 231 8.45 1.07 -20.52
C ASN A 231 9.81 0.39 -20.39
N ASP A 232 10.50 0.53 -19.26
CA ASP A 232 11.85 0.01 -19.05
C ASP A 232 11.85 -1.49 -18.66
N MET A 233 10.76 -2.01 -18.13
CA MET A 233 10.60 -3.42 -17.73
C MET A 233 10.28 -4.39 -18.89
N ALA A 234 10.37 -3.95 -20.13
CA ALA A 234 10.02 -4.71 -21.33
C ALA A 234 10.98 -5.87 -21.64
#